data_2ff7eb1c9ec924dd820752aa064ad293
#
_entry.id   2ff7eb1c9ec924dd820752aa064ad293
#
_cell.length_a   1.000
_cell.length_b   1.000
_cell.length_c   1.000
_cell.angle_alpha   90.00
_cell.angle_beta   90.00
_cell.angle_gamma   90.00
#
_symmetry.space_group_name_H-M   'P 1'
#
loop_
_entity.id
_entity.type
_entity.pdbx_description
1 polymer ?
#
loop_
_entity_poly.entity_id
_entity_poly.type
_entity_poly.pdbx_seq_one_letter_code
_entity_poly.pdbx_strand_id
1 'polypeptide(L)'
;MQEISLVVLAAGMGSRYGGLKQLDALGPNGESVMDYSVFDAIRAGFDRVVFIIRRDFEKEFREHIGSRYDGKIKVDYAFQALDDLPGNFKVPEGREKPWGTGHAVYSARELLTGPFAVINADDFYGADCYKKLAGFLKNCPTGGKVSGCIATFVLENTLSENGSVSRGICSVDDAGLLKKLSKILQFPATSREKLFLMLTESSSVLPGKSRFL
;
A
#
# COMPACT_ATOMS: atom_id res chain seq x y z
N MET A 1 -10.71 -14.19 -16.43
CA MET A 1 -9.46 -13.55 -15.92
C MET A 1 -9.57 -13.51 -14.40
N GLN A 2 -8.48 -13.64 -13.69
CA GLN A 2 -8.46 -13.59 -12.23
C GLN A 2 -8.69 -12.14 -11.77
N GLU A 3 -9.61 -11.92 -10.81
CA GLU A 3 -9.84 -10.61 -10.19
C GLU A 3 -8.57 -10.13 -9.50
N ILE A 4 -8.16 -8.89 -9.75
CA ILE A 4 -7.01 -8.26 -9.08
C ILE A 4 -7.46 -7.13 -8.17
N SER A 5 -6.92 -7.10 -6.95
CA SER A 5 -7.32 -6.13 -5.92
C SER A 5 -6.24 -5.09 -5.67
N LEU A 6 -6.66 -3.84 -5.45
CA LEU A 6 -5.82 -2.79 -4.89
C LEU A 6 -6.08 -2.70 -3.38
N VAL A 7 -5.04 -2.87 -2.57
CA VAL A 7 -5.09 -2.69 -1.11
C VAL A 7 -4.53 -1.31 -0.77
N VAL A 8 -5.31 -0.50 -0.09
CA VAL A 8 -4.93 0.86 0.29
C VAL A 8 -4.75 0.95 1.81
N LEU A 9 -3.53 1.25 2.24
CA LEU A 9 -3.18 1.39 3.65
C LEU A 9 -3.63 2.75 4.19
N ALA A 10 -4.82 2.82 4.77
CA ALA A 10 -5.43 4.03 5.29
C ALA A 10 -5.64 4.04 6.82
N ALA A 11 -5.18 3.00 7.55
CA ALA A 11 -5.34 2.89 9.00
C ALA A 11 -4.54 3.96 9.79
N GLY A 12 -3.49 4.52 9.19
CA GLY A 12 -2.72 5.64 9.75
C GLY A 12 -3.38 7.00 9.62
N MET A 13 -4.42 7.11 8.79
CA MET A 13 -5.16 8.35 8.57
C MET A 13 -5.93 8.74 9.83
N GLY A 14 -5.83 9.98 10.24
CA GLY A 14 -6.54 10.51 11.41
C GLY A 14 -5.79 10.46 12.73
N SER A 15 -4.73 9.65 12.89
CA SER A 15 -4.00 9.56 14.17
C SER A 15 -3.17 10.80 14.52
N ARG A 16 -2.75 11.59 13.52
CA ARG A 16 -1.87 12.76 13.73
C ARG A 16 -2.61 14.10 13.77
N TYR A 17 -3.84 14.19 13.25
CA TYR A 17 -4.55 15.48 13.07
C TYR A 17 -6.02 15.46 13.53
N GLY A 18 -6.47 14.41 14.25
CA GLY A 18 -7.81 14.38 14.85
C GLY A 18 -8.99 14.41 13.86
N GLY A 19 -8.81 13.91 12.63
CA GLY A 19 -9.89 13.84 11.64
C GLY A 19 -9.42 13.57 10.20
N LEU A 20 -10.37 13.62 9.26
CA LEU A 20 -10.17 13.43 7.82
C LEU A 20 -9.32 14.51 7.10
N LYS A 21 -8.63 15.38 7.81
CA LYS A 21 -7.81 16.45 7.23
C LYS A 21 -6.71 15.96 6.25
N GLN A 22 -6.42 14.67 6.24
CA GLN A 22 -5.48 14.06 5.28
C GLN A 22 -6.11 13.78 3.91
N LEU A 23 -7.37 14.10 3.75
CA LEU A 23 -8.04 14.18 2.46
C LEU A 23 -7.98 15.60 1.92
N ASP A 24 -6.86 16.26 2.16
CA ASP A 24 -6.66 17.60 1.58
C ASP A 24 -6.96 17.51 0.09
N ALA A 25 -7.93 18.32 -0.30
CA ALA A 25 -8.31 18.49 -1.68
C ALA A 25 -7.12 19.08 -2.44
N LEU A 26 -6.45 18.26 -3.22
CA LEU A 26 -5.32 18.66 -4.04
C LEU A 26 -5.73 18.90 -5.49
N GLY A 27 -6.77 18.21 -5.92
CA GLY A 27 -7.32 18.36 -7.26
C GLY A 27 -8.31 19.51 -7.38
N PRO A 28 -8.59 19.95 -8.62
CA PRO A 28 -9.45 21.11 -8.89
C PRO A 28 -10.92 20.92 -8.46
N ASN A 29 -11.37 19.67 -8.30
CA ASN A 29 -12.73 19.35 -7.86
C ASN A 29 -12.77 18.71 -6.46
N GLY A 30 -11.70 18.87 -5.68
CA GLY A 30 -11.62 18.33 -4.33
C GLY A 30 -11.09 16.89 -4.25
N GLU A 31 -10.42 16.42 -5.29
CA GLU A 31 -9.79 15.10 -5.29
C GLU A 31 -8.58 15.07 -4.34
N SER A 32 -8.46 13.99 -3.57
CA SER A 32 -7.29 13.64 -2.76
C SER A 32 -6.27 12.84 -3.57
N VAL A 33 -5.04 12.65 -3.05
CA VAL A 33 -4.03 11.75 -3.64
C VAL A 33 -4.58 10.35 -3.86
N MET A 34 -5.37 9.86 -2.90
CA MET A 34 -5.99 8.54 -2.96
C MET A 34 -7.01 8.43 -4.10
N ASP A 35 -7.76 9.51 -4.41
CA ASP A 35 -8.70 9.51 -5.53
C ASP A 35 -7.97 9.31 -6.87
N TYR A 36 -6.81 9.95 -7.06
CA TYR A 36 -5.96 9.70 -8.24
C TYR A 36 -5.46 8.27 -8.29
N SER A 37 -5.04 7.72 -7.15
CA SER A 37 -4.59 6.34 -7.05
C SER A 37 -5.66 5.33 -7.44
N VAL A 38 -6.87 5.47 -6.92
CA VAL A 38 -8.01 4.59 -7.27
C VAL A 38 -8.43 4.79 -8.73
N PHE A 39 -8.46 6.02 -9.22
CA PHE A 39 -8.76 6.32 -10.63
C PHE A 39 -7.79 5.64 -11.59
N ASP A 40 -6.48 5.74 -11.33
CA ASP A 40 -5.45 5.12 -12.15
C ASP A 40 -5.49 3.58 -12.06
N ALA A 41 -5.82 3.03 -10.89
CA ALA A 41 -6.01 1.59 -10.73
C ALA A 41 -7.20 1.07 -11.54
N ILE A 42 -8.34 1.76 -11.53
CA ILE A 42 -9.51 1.42 -12.37
C ILE A 42 -9.10 1.39 -13.84
N ARG A 43 -8.40 2.42 -14.32
CA ARG A 43 -7.91 2.50 -15.71
C ARG A 43 -6.90 1.42 -16.07
N ALA A 44 -6.12 0.95 -15.11
CA ALA A 44 -5.18 -0.15 -15.28
C ALA A 44 -5.87 -1.53 -15.27
N GLY A 45 -7.15 -1.57 -14.88
CA GLY A 45 -7.98 -2.78 -14.86
C GLY A 45 -7.87 -3.56 -13.56
N PHE A 46 -7.77 -2.86 -12.43
CA PHE A 46 -8.10 -3.41 -11.12
C PHE A 46 -9.61 -3.53 -10.98
N ASP A 47 -10.08 -4.63 -10.40
CA ASP A 47 -11.49 -4.97 -10.29
C ASP A 47 -12.08 -4.57 -8.93
N ARG A 48 -11.20 -4.37 -7.94
CA ARG A 48 -11.58 -4.19 -6.54
C ARG A 48 -10.58 -3.30 -5.81
N VAL A 49 -11.07 -2.49 -4.88
CA VAL A 49 -10.26 -1.78 -3.88
C VAL A 49 -10.63 -2.26 -2.48
N VAL A 50 -9.62 -2.53 -1.65
CA VAL A 50 -9.76 -2.89 -0.24
C VAL A 50 -9.09 -1.83 0.59
N PHE A 51 -9.86 -1.02 1.32
CA PHE A 51 -9.32 -0.03 2.23
C PHE A 51 -9.05 -0.66 3.60
N ILE A 52 -7.83 -0.54 4.07
CA ILE A 52 -7.47 -0.93 5.44
C ILE A 52 -7.56 0.30 6.32
N ILE A 53 -8.54 0.32 7.19
CA ILE A 53 -8.87 1.45 8.07
C ILE A 53 -8.94 1.01 9.54
N ARG A 54 -9.14 1.96 10.43
CA ARG A 54 -9.49 1.68 11.82
C ARG A 54 -11.01 1.56 11.95
N ARG A 55 -11.48 0.73 12.87
CA ARG A 55 -12.92 0.49 13.10
C ARG A 55 -13.66 1.75 13.56
N ASP A 56 -13.04 2.54 14.42
CA ASP A 56 -13.62 3.78 14.95
C ASP A 56 -13.82 4.87 13.88
N PHE A 57 -13.21 4.70 12.71
CA PHE A 57 -13.23 5.63 11.60
C PHE A 57 -14.09 5.17 10.42
N GLU A 58 -14.72 4.01 10.53
CA GLU A 58 -15.42 3.35 9.42
C GLU A 58 -16.54 4.20 8.84
N LYS A 59 -17.43 4.73 9.69
CA LYS A 59 -18.61 5.47 9.23
C LYS A 59 -18.21 6.68 8.41
N GLU A 60 -17.33 7.51 8.98
CA GLU A 60 -16.86 8.75 8.35
C GLU A 60 -16.10 8.47 7.04
N PHE A 61 -15.27 7.41 7.02
CA PHE A 61 -14.54 7.02 5.82
C PHE A 61 -15.47 6.55 4.70
N ARG A 62 -16.50 5.74 5.00
CA ARG A 62 -17.49 5.29 4.02
C ARG A 62 -18.26 6.45 3.43
N GLU A 63 -18.73 7.37 4.26
CA GLU A 63 -19.54 8.51 3.85
C GLU A 63 -18.75 9.50 2.96
N HIS A 64 -17.52 9.80 3.31
CA HIS A 64 -16.74 10.84 2.62
C HIS A 64 -15.80 10.32 1.53
N ILE A 65 -15.36 9.08 1.61
CA ILE A 65 -14.39 8.48 0.68
C ILE A 65 -15.01 7.37 -0.11
N GLY A 66 -15.52 6.34 0.58
CA GLY A 66 -16.03 5.14 -0.07
C GLY A 66 -17.11 5.45 -1.10
N SER A 67 -18.03 6.35 -0.76
CA SER A 67 -19.11 6.79 -1.65
C SER A 67 -18.65 7.40 -2.98
N ARG A 68 -17.43 7.93 -3.04
CA ARG A 68 -16.85 8.48 -4.29
C ARG A 68 -16.62 7.41 -5.36
N TYR A 69 -16.51 6.16 -4.95
CA TYR A 69 -16.20 5.02 -5.83
C TYR A 69 -17.41 4.15 -6.14
N ASP A 70 -18.58 4.47 -5.60
CA ASP A 70 -19.82 3.73 -5.84
C ASP A 70 -20.11 3.60 -7.32
N GLY A 71 -20.38 2.37 -7.78
CA GLY A 71 -20.64 2.04 -9.17
C GLY A 71 -19.43 2.11 -10.11
N LYS A 72 -18.23 2.49 -9.61
CA LYS A 72 -17.00 2.60 -10.42
C LYS A 72 -16.06 1.41 -10.23
N ILE A 73 -15.97 0.90 -9.00
CA ILE A 73 -15.16 -0.26 -8.64
C ILE A 73 -15.76 -0.91 -7.39
N LYS A 74 -15.56 -2.22 -7.21
CA LYS A 74 -15.95 -2.90 -5.98
C LYS A 74 -15.12 -2.40 -4.80
N VAL A 75 -15.77 -1.97 -3.71
CA VAL A 75 -15.13 -1.44 -2.51
C VAL A 75 -15.38 -2.35 -1.32
N ASP A 76 -14.30 -2.76 -0.66
CA ASP A 76 -14.35 -3.50 0.59
C ASP A 76 -13.48 -2.82 1.67
N TYR A 77 -13.71 -3.18 2.93
CA TYR A 77 -13.03 -2.60 4.08
C TYR A 77 -12.47 -3.68 4.98
N ALA A 78 -11.20 -3.58 5.31
CA ALA A 78 -10.55 -4.36 6.34
C ALA A 78 -10.19 -3.47 7.53
N PHE A 79 -10.14 -4.05 8.72
CA PHE A 79 -9.96 -3.29 9.94
C PHE A 79 -8.70 -3.75 10.66
N GLN A 80 -7.71 -2.87 10.76
CA GLN A 80 -6.53 -3.13 11.54
C GLN A 80 -6.83 -2.97 13.04
N ALA A 81 -6.81 -4.07 13.79
CA ALA A 81 -7.00 -4.10 15.24
C ALA A 81 -5.76 -4.69 15.92
N LEU A 82 -5.42 -4.23 17.13
CA LEU A 82 -4.20 -4.67 17.84
C LEU A 82 -4.22 -6.15 18.20
N ASP A 83 -5.38 -6.70 18.45
CA ASP A 83 -5.64 -8.07 18.87
C ASP A 83 -5.86 -9.06 17.72
N ASP A 84 -5.95 -8.59 16.48
CA ASP A 84 -6.03 -9.46 15.30
C ASP A 84 -4.64 -10.00 14.93
N LEU A 85 -4.13 -10.91 15.74
CA LEU A 85 -2.80 -11.49 15.61
C LEU A 85 -2.84 -12.91 15.06
N PRO A 86 -1.83 -13.33 14.28
CA PRO A 86 -1.74 -14.70 13.79
C PRO A 86 -1.44 -15.70 14.92
N GLY A 87 -2.01 -16.91 14.81
CA GLY A 87 -1.72 -18.00 15.74
C GLY A 87 -2.08 -17.67 17.19
N ASN A 88 -1.15 -17.94 18.10
CA ASN A 88 -1.33 -17.75 19.55
C ASN A 88 -0.65 -16.50 20.11
N PHE A 89 -0.24 -15.57 19.24
CA PHE A 89 0.38 -14.33 19.70
C PHE A 89 -0.63 -13.47 20.47
N LYS A 90 -0.11 -12.79 21.49
CA LYS A 90 -0.90 -11.89 22.33
C LYS A 90 -0.34 -10.48 22.26
N VAL A 91 -1.21 -9.51 22.45
CA VAL A 91 -0.81 -8.11 22.56
C VAL A 91 0.01 -7.94 23.84
N PRO A 92 1.26 -7.44 23.79
CA PRO A 92 2.01 -7.11 24.99
C PRO A 92 1.28 -6.06 25.83
N GLU A 93 1.42 -6.17 27.15
CA GLU A 93 0.84 -5.21 28.08
C GLU A 93 1.31 -3.78 27.77
N GLY A 94 0.40 -2.83 27.79
CA GLY A 94 0.67 -1.41 27.51
C GLY A 94 0.91 -1.06 26.04
N ARG A 95 0.73 -1.99 25.10
CA ARG A 95 0.86 -1.66 23.68
C ARG A 95 -0.38 -0.95 23.13
N GLU A 96 -0.21 0.28 22.69
CA GLU A 96 -1.26 1.08 22.05
C GLU A 96 -1.00 1.32 20.53
N LYS A 97 0.28 1.23 20.12
CA LYS A 97 0.67 1.53 18.72
C LYS A 97 0.34 0.38 17.79
N PRO A 98 -0.16 0.66 16.56
CA PRO A 98 -0.33 -0.34 15.51
C PRO A 98 0.95 -1.14 15.23
N TRP A 99 0.80 -2.37 14.71
CA TRP A 99 1.91 -3.27 14.44
C TRP A 99 2.73 -2.88 13.18
N GLY A 100 2.20 -2.07 12.30
CA GLY A 100 2.85 -1.66 11.07
C GLY A 100 2.12 -2.18 9.83
N THR A 101 2.74 -1.94 8.65
CA THR A 101 2.11 -2.15 7.33
C THR A 101 1.88 -3.62 7.00
N GLY A 102 2.81 -4.51 7.35
CA GLY A 102 2.62 -5.96 7.15
C GLY A 102 1.40 -6.50 7.91
N HIS A 103 1.19 -6.06 9.15
CA HIS A 103 0.01 -6.42 9.91
C HIS A 103 -1.27 -5.78 9.34
N ALA A 104 -1.18 -4.57 8.82
CA ALA A 104 -2.31 -3.94 8.13
C ALA A 104 -2.78 -4.82 6.96
N VAL A 105 -1.85 -5.27 6.09
CA VAL A 105 -2.19 -6.19 5.00
C VAL A 105 -2.76 -7.52 5.53
N TYR A 106 -2.19 -8.06 6.62
CA TYR A 106 -2.70 -9.27 7.26
C TYR A 106 -4.16 -9.13 7.71
N SER A 107 -4.57 -7.95 8.16
CA SER A 107 -5.98 -7.69 8.54
C SER A 107 -6.96 -7.84 7.37
N ALA A 108 -6.50 -7.78 6.13
CA ALA A 108 -7.33 -7.98 4.93
C ALA A 108 -7.32 -9.42 4.39
N ARG A 109 -6.64 -10.38 5.04
CA ARG A 109 -6.40 -11.75 4.55
C ARG A 109 -7.65 -12.49 4.08
N GLU A 110 -8.77 -12.33 4.77
CA GLU A 110 -10.03 -13.01 4.42
C GLU A 110 -10.70 -12.41 3.16
N LEU A 111 -10.33 -11.19 2.80
CA LEU A 111 -10.82 -10.49 1.62
C LEU A 111 -9.91 -10.71 0.40
N LEU A 112 -8.65 -11.08 0.60
CA LEU A 112 -7.64 -11.20 -0.46
C LEU A 112 -7.55 -12.63 -0.99
N THR A 113 -8.47 -13.01 -1.85
CA THR A 113 -8.55 -14.36 -2.43
C THR A 113 -7.79 -14.52 -3.75
N GLY A 114 -7.33 -13.43 -4.34
CA GLY A 114 -6.58 -13.37 -5.60
C GLY A 114 -5.33 -12.50 -5.50
N PRO A 115 -4.67 -12.21 -6.63
CA PRO A 115 -3.52 -11.32 -6.68
C PRO A 115 -3.91 -9.90 -6.26
N PHE A 116 -3.00 -9.22 -5.57
CA PHE A 116 -3.25 -7.87 -5.11
C PHE A 116 -1.98 -7.01 -5.14
N ALA A 117 -2.16 -5.69 -5.27
CA ALA A 117 -1.14 -4.69 -5.04
C ALA A 117 -1.42 -3.93 -3.75
N VAL A 118 -0.38 -3.45 -3.06
CA VAL A 118 -0.48 -2.66 -1.84
C VAL A 118 0.09 -1.28 -2.07
N ILE A 119 -0.64 -0.24 -1.64
CA ILE A 119 -0.20 1.15 -1.70
C ILE A 119 -0.49 1.88 -0.37
N ASN A 120 0.24 2.95 -0.11
CA ASN A 120 -0.12 3.90 0.93
C ASN A 120 -1.21 4.86 0.43
N ALA A 121 -2.08 5.31 1.31
CA ALA A 121 -3.17 6.22 0.97
C ALA A 121 -2.73 7.66 0.66
N ASP A 122 -1.55 8.04 1.15
CA ASP A 122 -0.98 9.39 1.10
C ASP A 122 0.18 9.57 0.11
N ASP A 123 0.54 8.52 -0.64
CA ASP A 123 1.59 8.56 -1.65
C ASP A 123 1.02 8.64 -3.08
N PHE A 124 1.65 9.42 -3.95
CA PHE A 124 1.33 9.50 -5.38
C PHE A 124 2.26 8.60 -6.21
N TYR A 125 1.69 7.67 -6.97
CA TYR A 125 2.45 6.66 -7.73
C TYR A 125 2.44 6.87 -9.26
N GLY A 126 1.43 7.56 -9.79
CA GLY A 126 1.24 7.79 -11.21
C GLY A 126 0.70 6.59 -12.00
N ALA A 127 0.02 6.86 -13.10
CA ALA A 127 -0.72 5.87 -13.89
C ALA A 127 0.13 4.70 -14.41
N ASP A 128 1.42 4.95 -14.74
CA ASP A 128 2.32 3.92 -15.27
C ASP A 128 2.63 2.83 -14.22
N CYS A 129 2.72 3.21 -12.95
CA CYS A 129 2.88 2.27 -11.84
C CYS A 129 1.73 1.24 -11.83
N TYR A 130 0.49 1.70 -11.86
CA TYR A 130 -0.69 0.82 -11.81
C TYR A 130 -0.78 -0.08 -13.05
N LYS A 131 -0.44 0.42 -14.25
CA LYS A 131 -0.39 -0.41 -15.46
C LYS A 131 0.61 -1.54 -15.34
N LYS A 132 1.82 -1.27 -14.84
CA LYS A 132 2.87 -2.28 -14.64
C LYS A 132 2.47 -3.31 -13.60
N LEU A 133 1.92 -2.87 -12.46
CA LEU A 133 1.42 -3.75 -11.41
C LEU A 133 0.28 -4.65 -11.93
N ALA A 134 -0.72 -4.08 -12.59
CA ALA A 134 -1.82 -4.84 -13.17
C ALA A 134 -1.34 -5.86 -14.21
N GLY A 135 -0.40 -5.46 -15.07
CA GLY A 135 0.22 -6.35 -16.06
C GLY A 135 0.91 -7.55 -15.40
N PHE A 136 1.66 -7.33 -14.33
CA PHE A 136 2.29 -8.41 -13.57
C PHE A 136 1.25 -9.30 -12.89
N LEU A 137 0.30 -8.73 -12.15
CA LEU A 137 -0.69 -9.48 -11.38
C LEU A 137 -1.60 -10.36 -12.24
N LYS A 138 -2.04 -9.85 -13.42
CA LYS A 138 -2.86 -10.61 -14.37
C LYS A 138 -2.15 -11.80 -14.98
N ASN A 139 -0.83 -11.75 -15.09
CA ASN A 139 0.01 -12.80 -15.65
C ASN A 139 0.75 -13.63 -14.58
N CYS A 140 0.52 -13.36 -13.30
CA CYS A 140 1.17 -14.06 -12.20
C CYS A 140 0.71 -15.53 -12.18
N PRO A 141 1.64 -16.53 -12.13
CA PRO A 141 1.27 -17.91 -12.05
C PRO A 141 0.42 -18.23 -10.82
N THR A 142 -0.63 -19.01 -11.01
CA THR A 142 -1.47 -19.52 -9.93
C THR A 142 -0.91 -20.86 -9.44
N GLY A 143 -0.45 -20.91 -8.20
CA GLY A 143 0.13 -22.11 -7.60
C GLY A 143 1.66 -22.09 -7.54
N GLY A 144 2.24 -22.92 -6.69
CA GLY A 144 3.68 -23.01 -6.49
C GLY A 144 4.25 -21.96 -5.55
N LYS A 145 5.42 -21.39 -5.89
CA LYS A 145 6.08 -20.36 -5.08
C LYS A 145 5.32 -19.03 -5.18
N VAL A 146 5.32 -18.27 -4.09
CA VAL A 146 4.81 -16.91 -4.08
C VAL A 146 5.65 -16.06 -5.04
N SER A 147 4.96 -15.36 -5.96
CA SER A 147 5.58 -14.44 -6.90
C SER A 147 5.14 -13.02 -6.53
N GLY A 148 6.09 -12.11 -6.47
CA GLY A 148 5.83 -10.71 -6.16
C GLY A 148 6.62 -9.78 -7.06
N CYS A 149 6.16 -8.55 -7.21
CA CYS A 149 6.90 -7.47 -7.85
C CYS A 149 6.84 -6.20 -6.99
N ILE A 150 7.77 -5.31 -7.25
CA ILE A 150 7.88 -4.04 -6.57
C ILE A 150 7.98 -2.96 -7.64
N ALA A 151 7.10 -1.98 -7.56
CA ALA A 151 7.23 -0.77 -8.36
C ALA A 151 8.33 0.11 -7.75
N THR A 152 9.36 0.42 -8.52
CA THR A 152 10.48 1.26 -8.10
C THR A 152 10.49 2.58 -8.86
N PHE A 153 11.00 3.62 -8.21
CA PHE A 153 11.11 4.96 -8.75
C PHE A 153 12.57 5.43 -8.72
N VAL A 154 12.93 6.32 -9.63
CA VAL A 154 14.25 6.95 -9.61
C VAL A 154 14.35 7.82 -8.34
N LEU A 155 15.40 7.62 -7.55
CA LEU A 155 15.55 8.24 -6.24
C LEU A 155 15.44 9.76 -6.28
N GLU A 156 16.10 10.40 -7.23
CA GLU A 156 16.09 11.87 -7.39
C GLU A 156 14.64 12.43 -7.50
N ASN A 157 13.71 11.69 -8.12
CA ASN A 157 12.30 12.09 -8.26
C ASN A 157 11.49 11.92 -6.96
N THR A 158 12.09 11.39 -5.91
CA THR A 158 11.44 11.10 -4.61
C THR A 158 12.04 11.88 -3.46
N LEU A 159 13.01 12.73 -3.73
CA LEU A 159 13.64 13.61 -2.75
C LEU A 159 12.75 14.83 -2.47
N SER A 160 12.93 15.43 -1.29
CA SER A 160 12.22 16.64 -0.89
C SER A 160 13.20 17.80 -0.73
N GLU A 161 12.83 18.95 -1.27
CA GLU A 161 13.57 20.20 -1.03
C GLU A 161 13.40 20.72 0.40
N ASN A 162 12.36 20.25 1.10
CA ASN A 162 11.96 20.73 2.42
C ASN A 162 12.48 19.84 3.58
N GLY A 163 13.53 19.08 3.37
CA GLY A 163 14.15 18.28 4.43
C GLY A 163 14.57 16.87 4.01
N SER A 164 15.13 16.12 4.97
CA SER A 164 15.57 14.75 4.72
C SER A 164 14.39 13.78 4.62
N VAL A 165 14.54 12.76 3.78
CA VAL A 165 13.54 11.71 3.58
C VAL A 165 14.15 10.32 3.85
N SER A 166 13.32 9.39 4.32
CA SER A 166 13.69 7.98 4.46
C SER A 166 13.25 7.20 3.23
N ARG A 167 14.14 6.35 2.68
CA ARG A 167 13.84 5.57 1.47
C ARG A 167 14.38 4.14 1.59
N GLY A 168 13.68 3.22 0.94
CA GLY A 168 14.14 1.86 0.70
C GLY A 168 14.86 1.78 -0.64
N ILE A 169 16.13 1.36 -0.63
CA ILE A 169 16.95 1.25 -1.82
C ILE A 169 16.95 -0.18 -2.30
N CYS A 170 16.49 -0.39 -3.54
CA CYS A 170 16.50 -1.68 -4.21
C CYS A 170 17.76 -1.83 -5.08
N SER A 171 18.48 -2.94 -4.92
CA SER A 171 19.44 -3.39 -5.93
C SER A 171 18.90 -4.63 -6.64
N VAL A 172 18.99 -4.63 -7.96
CA VAL A 172 18.50 -5.71 -8.83
C VAL A 172 19.66 -6.32 -9.61
N ASP A 173 19.47 -7.54 -10.10
CA ASP A 173 20.39 -8.16 -11.07
C ASP A 173 20.03 -7.79 -12.51
N ASP A 174 20.80 -8.35 -13.46
CA ASP A 174 20.62 -8.10 -14.90
C ASP A 174 19.26 -8.62 -15.43
N ALA A 175 18.63 -9.54 -14.70
CA ALA A 175 17.29 -10.05 -15.01
C ALA A 175 16.17 -9.23 -14.35
N GLY A 176 16.51 -8.15 -13.60
CA GLY A 176 15.56 -7.33 -12.88
C GLY A 176 15.03 -7.93 -11.57
N LEU A 177 15.66 -9.02 -11.07
CA LEU A 177 15.27 -9.64 -9.81
C LEU A 177 15.89 -8.91 -8.63
N LEU A 178 15.11 -8.70 -7.58
CA LEU A 178 15.55 -8.03 -6.37
C LEU A 178 16.64 -8.85 -5.66
N LYS A 179 17.86 -8.29 -5.55
CA LYS A 179 18.96 -8.85 -4.78
C LYS A 179 19.02 -8.37 -3.35
N LYS A 180 18.77 -7.07 -3.14
CA LYS A 180 18.91 -6.45 -1.83
C LYS A 180 17.96 -5.27 -1.69
N LEU A 181 17.40 -5.14 -0.49
CA LEU A 181 16.70 -3.97 -0.03
C LEU A 181 17.45 -3.36 1.16
N SER A 182 17.81 -2.10 1.08
CA SER A 182 18.50 -1.36 2.15
C SER A 182 17.68 -0.14 2.53
N LYS A 183 17.28 -0.03 3.80
CA LYS A 183 16.59 1.16 4.31
C LYS A 183 17.64 2.21 4.70
N ILE A 184 17.51 3.40 4.14
CA ILE A 184 18.31 4.57 4.51
C ILE A 184 17.37 5.59 5.16
N LEU A 185 17.68 5.98 6.39
CA LEU A 185 16.78 6.76 7.23
C LEU A 185 16.86 8.28 7.00
N GLN A 186 17.92 8.76 6.32
CA GLN A 186 18.10 10.19 6.05
C GLN A 186 18.86 10.37 4.72
N PHE A 187 18.14 10.79 3.69
CA PHE A 187 18.74 11.30 2.46
C PHE A 187 18.76 12.82 2.49
N PRO A 188 19.92 13.47 2.37
CA PRO A 188 19.97 14.90 2.15
C PRO A 188 19.43 15.26 0.76
N ALA A 189 18.85 16.44 0.61
CA ALA A 189 18.25 16.93 -0.64
C ALA A 189 19.21 16.98 -1.84
N THR A 190 20.52 16.82 -1.61
CA THR A 190 21.58 16.95 -2.62
C THR A 190 22.14 15.61 -3.14
N SER A 191 21.58 14.47 -2.75
CA SER A 191 22.08 13.16 -3.19
C SER A 191 21.76 12.91 -4.67
N ARG A 192 22.80 12.84 -5.51
CA ARG A 192 22.71 12.57 -6.97
C ARG A 192 22.87 11.10 -7.34
N GLU A 193 22.64 10.17 -6.42
CA GLU A 193 22.77 8.76 -6.74
C GLU A 193 21.52 8.25 -7.48
N LYS A 194 21.73 7.59 -8.63
CA LYS A 194 20.67 6.88 -9.36
C LYS A 194 20.32 5.60 -8.59
N LEU A 195 19.34 5.69 -7.74
CA LEU A 195 18.89 4.57 -6.94
C LEU A 195 17.36 4.37 -7.09
N PHE A 196 16.90 3.13 -6.91
CA PHE A 196 15.50 2.77 -7.06
C PHE A 196 14.80 2.67 -5.71
N LEU A 197 13.58 3.21 -5.61
CA LEU A 197 12.76 3.23 -4.40
C LEU A 197 11.76 2.08 -4.36
N MET A 198 11.56 1.52 -3.19
CA MET A 198 10.56 0.50 -2.90
C MET A 198 9.41 1.02 -2.04
N LEU A 199 8.20 0.59 -2.33
CA LEU A 199 6.96 0.93 -1.63
C LEU A 199 6.43 -0.22 -0.76
N THR A 200 7.27 -0.91 -0.01
CA THR A 200 6.80 -1.80 1.06
C THR A 200 7.84 -1.92 2.15
N GLU A 201 7.42 -1.79 3.39
CA GLU A 201 8.24 -2.20 4.53
C GLU A 201 8.26 -3.72 4.63
N SER A 202 9.44 -4.25 4.90
CA SER A 202 9.84 -5.64 4.94
C SER A 202 8.79 -6.65 5.40
N SER A 203 8.64 -7.68 4.59
CA SER A 203 8.08 -8.97 4.91
C SER A 203 8.83 -9.68 6.03
N SER A 204 8.16 -10.04 7.11
CA SER A 204 8.43 -11.28 7.82
C SER A 204 7.48 -12.33 7.25
N VAL A 205 8.03 -13.33 6.58
CA VAL A 205 7.28 -14.49 6.10
C VAL A 205 6.69 -15.21 7.29
N LEU A 206 5.37 -15.24 7.39
CA LEU A 206 4.67 -16.09 8.35
C LEU A 206 4.52 -17.49 7.75
N PRO A 207 4.91 -18.57 8.45
CA PRO A 207 4.72 -19.93 7.99
C PRO A 207 3.24 -20.33 8.09
N GLY A 208 2.67 -20.76 6.99
CA GLY A 208 1.39 -21.45 6.91
C GLY A 208 0.23 -20.59 6.42
N LYS A 209 -0.15 -20.83 5.18
CA LYS A 209 -1.38 -20.39 4.52
C LYS A 209 -1.58 -18.89 4.34
N SER A 210 -0.80 -18.27 3.48
CA SER A 210 -1.32 -17.17 2.66
C SER A 210 -0.23 -16.59 1.75
N ARG A 211 -0.64 -16.22 0.58
CA ARG A 211 0.17 -15.60 -0.46
C ARG A 211 0.25 -14.10 -0.18
N PHE A 212 1.07 -13.72 0.80
CA PHE A 212 1.33 -12.30 1.09
C PHE A 212 2.76 -11.94 0.71
N LEU A 213 2.90 -11.07 -0.23
CA LEU A 213 4.02 -10.17 -0.46
C LEU A 213 3.47 -8.80 -0.82
#